data_805d248c0e01acc7830a1fefe7e9970a
#
_entry.id   805d248c0e01acc7830a1fefe7e9970a
#
_cell.length_a   1.000
_cell.length_b   1.000
_cell.length_c   1.000
_cell.angle_alpha   90.00
_cell.angle_beta   90.00
_cell.angle_gamma   90.00
#
_symmetry.space_group_name_H-M   'P 1'
#
loop_
_entity.id
_entity.type
_entity.pdbx_description
1 polymer ?
#
loop_
_entity_poly.entity_id
_entity_poly.type
_entity_poly.pdbx_seq_one_letter_code
_entity_poly.pdbx_strand_id
1 'polypeptide(L)'
;MIYEYDFFDNNQLRQIISLFDAGKFIDGAITGPKDKETKNNSQQEDVELNKMTNAAVHKVIRESKVADLHPLNKCSPCYMLKYEVGQHYNDHVDYWNMWGNRTDYTAVVMLNEDYEGGEHYIKIGTETIERRLEAGKILIYPSDYVHGVKPVTAGVRKCLTFWMESSIPDPTMRYYITELNKLFYKIHEHDIDRETMLLLDHVRCGIIKRSSQLRN
;
A
#
# COMPACT_ATOMS: atom_id res chain seq x y z
N MET A 1 11.88 -3.66 3.65
CA MET A 1 11.95 -3.42 2.20
C MET A 1 10.80 -2.54 1.78
N ILE A 2 11.05 -1.63 0.84
CA ILE A 2 10.09 -0.65 0.37
C ILE A 2 9.93 -0.89 -1.13
N TYR A 3 8.69 -0.94 -1.60
CA TYR A 3 8.36 -1.17 -3.00
C TYR A 3 7.51 -0.02 -3.53
N GLU A 4 7.72 0.34 -4.79
CA GLU A 4 6.96 1.34 -5.51
C GLU A 4 6.55 0.78 -6.87
N TYR A 5 5.27 0.93 -7.24
CA TYR A 5 4.73 0.45 -8.50
C TYR A 5 3.76 1.46 -9.10
N ASP A 6 3.61 1.44 -10.43
CA ASP A 6 2.43 2.00 -11.08
C ASP A 6 1.20 1.19 -10.64
N PHE A 7 0.14 1.87 -10.24
CA PHE A 7 -1.03 1.22 -9.65
C PHE A 7 -2.34 1.58 -10.35
N PHE A 8 -2.64 2.85 -10.49
CA PHE A 8 -3.77 3.32 -11.28
C PHE A 8 -3.34 3.82 -12.64
N ASP A 9 -4.04 3.38 -13.69
CA ASP A 9 -4.01 4.10 -14.96
C ASP A 9 -4.74 5.45 -14.86
N ASN A 10 -4.62 6.28 -15.90
CA ASN A 10 -5.22 7.62 -15.91
C ASN A 10 -6.76 7.60 -15.78
N ASN A 11 -7.47 6.56 -16.25
CA ASN A 11 -8.91 6.46 -16.13
C ASN A 11 -9.33 6.05 -14.73
N GLN A 12 -8.66 5.04 -14.17
CA GLN A 12 -8.84 4.57 -12.80
C GLN A 12 -8.57 5.70 -11.80
N LEU A 13 -7.46 6.42 -11.99
CA LEU A 13 -7.09 7.56 -11.13
C LEU A 13 -8.17 8.64 -11.15
N ARG A 14 -8.67 9.05 -12.33
CA ARG A 14 -9.77 10.02 -12.44
C ARG A 14 -11.04 9.56 -11.74
N GLN A 15 -11.40 8.29 -11.87
CA GLN A 15 -12.57 7.73 -11.17
C GLN A 15 -12.41 7.81 -9.65
N ILE A 16 -11.24 7.42 -9.12
CA ILE A 16 -10.97 7.47 -7.68
C ILE A 16 -10.94 8.92 -7.17
N ILE A 17 -10.34 9.85 -7.89
CA ILE A 17 -10.35 11.28 -7.53
C ILE A 17 -11.80 11.81 -7.50
N SER A 18 -12.64 11.43 -8.45
CA SER A 18 -14.07 11.83 -8.44
C SER A 18 -14.81 11.33 -7.20
N LEU A 19 -14.55 10.08 -6.77
CA LEU A 19 -15.13 9.54 -5.53
C LEU A 19 -14.57 10.25 -4.29
N PHE A 20 -13.28 10.59 -4.32
CA PHE A 20 -12.62 11.33 -3.24
C PHE A 20 -13.23 12.73 -3.08
N ASP A 21 -13.34 13.47 -4.17
CA ASP A 21 -13.81 14.86 -4.15
C ASP A 21 -15.33 14.99 -3.89
N ALA A 22 -16.12 13.96 -4.15
CA ALA A 22 -17.54 13.90 -3.83
C ALA A 22 -17.83 13.67 -2.34
N GLY A 23 -16.84 13.20 -1.57
CA GLY A 23 -17.05 12.78 -0.19
C GLY A 23 -16.88 13.89 0.83
N LYS A 24 -17.46 13.67 2.00
CA LYS A 24 -17.30 14.53 3.17
C LYS A 24 -16.15 14.02 4.05
N PHE A 25 -15.28 14.94 4.45
CA PHE A 25 -14.12 14.64 5.29
C PHE A 25 -14.35 15.12 6.72
N ILE A 26 -14.02 14.25 7.67
CA ILE A 26 -14.06 14.52 9.10
C ILE A 26 -12.67 14.34 9.71
N ASP A 27 -12.54 14.64 10.99
CA ASP A 27 -11.29 14.45 11.73
C ASP A 27 -10.78 13.00 11.63
N GLY A 28 -9.56 12.83 11.11
CA GLY A 28 -8.92 11.53 10.96
C GLY A 28 -8.58 10.82 12.28
N ALA A 29 -8.67 11.51 13.41
CA ALA A 29 -8.52 10.90 14.75
C ALA A 29 -9.57 9.82 15.07
N ILE A 30 -10.61 9.69 14.25
CA ILE A 30 -11.60 8.60 14.35
C ILE A 30 -10.95 7.21 14.17
N THR A 31 -9.81 7.13 13.47
CA THR A 31 -9.09 5.88 13.20
C THR A 31 -7.61 6.00 13.61
N GLY A 32 -7.31 6.13 14.90
CA GLY A 32 -5.93 6.19 15.36
C GLY A 32 -5.75 7.04 16.62
N PRO A 33 -4.53 7.57 16.84
CA PRO A 33 -4.28 8.46 17.96
C PRO A 33 -5.22 9.66 17.97
N LYS A 34 -5.76 9.98 19.14
CA LYS A 34 -6.71 11.10 19.30
C LYS A 34 -6.03 12.45 19.52
N ASP A 35 -4.74 12.44 19.80
CA ASP A 35 -3.99 13.67 19.98
C ASP A 35 -3.55 14.23 18.62
N LYS A 36 -3.73 15.55 18.46
CA LYS A 36 -3.42 16.27 17.24
C LYS A 36 -1.91 16.50 17.01
N GLU A 37 -1.11 16.29 18.03
CA GLU A 37 0.35 16.35 17.90
C GLU A 37 0.85 15.12 17.14
N THR A 38 0.23 13.97 17.36
CA THR A 38 0.56 12.74 16.64
C THR A 38 -0.16 12.65 15.28
N LYS A 39 -1.51 12.80 15.25
CA LYS A 39 -2.30 12.65 14.02
C LYS A 39 -3.21 13.86 13.79
N ASN A 40 -2.87 14.63 12.78
CA ASN A 40 -3.67 15.76 12.32
C ASN A 40 -3.92 15.65 10.81
N ASN A 41 -5.00 14.99 10.43
CA ASN A 41 -5.46 14.86 9.06
C ASN A 41 -6.98 14.72 9.01
N SER A 42 -7.54 14.59 7.82
CA SER A 42 -8.96 14.34 7.61
C SER A 42 -9.16 13.01 6.87
N GLN A 43 -10.26 12.33 7.21
CA GLN A 43 -10.66 11.06 6.62
C GLN A 43 -12.08 11.15 6.07
N GLN A 44 -12.34 10.53 4.93
CA GLN A 44 -13.70 10.48 4.37
C GLN A 44 -14.61 9.58 5.22
N GLU A 45 -15.83 10.06 5.51
CA GLU A 45 -16.82 9.33 6.31
C GLU A 45 -17.93 8.64 5.49
N ASP A 46 -18.10 9.00 4.22
CA ASP A 46 -19.19 8.47 3.38
C ASP A 46 -19.04 6.97 3.12
N VAL A 47 -20.01 6.19 3.60
CA VAL A 47 -19.98 4.73 3.56
C VAL A 47 -20.07 4.19 2.13
N GLU A 48 -20.92 4.78 1.27
CA GLU A 48 -21.11 4.28 -0.08
C GLU A 48 -19.92 4.62 -0.98
N LEU A 49 -19.37 5.85 -0.86
CA LEU A 49 -18.15 6.21 -1.59
C LEU A 49 -16.96 5.35 -1.14
N ASN A 50 -16.84 5.05 0.15
CA ASN A 50 -15.82 4.13 0.67
C ASN A 50 -15.99 2.70 0.11
N LYS A 51 -17.22 2.18 0.00
CA LYS A 51 -17.47 0.87 -0.63
C LYS A 51 -17.08 0.86 -2.11
N MET A 52 -17.45 1.90 -2.86
CA MET A 52 -17.10 2.02 -4.29
C MET A 52 -15.59 2.08 -4.47
N THR A 53 -14.90 2.89 -3.67
CA THR A 53 -13.42 2.99 -3.68
C THR A 53 -12.78 1.65 -3.34
N ASN A 54 -13.24 0.96 -2.30
CA ASN A 54 -12.74 -0.37 -1.93
C ASN A 54 -12.90 -1.39 -3.06
N ALA A 55 -14.06 -1.43 -3.71
CA ALA A 55 -14.31 -2.33 -4.84
C ALA A 55 -13.33 -2.07 -6.00
N ALA A 56 -13.10 -0.78 -6.34
CA ALA A 56 -12.18 -0.38 -7.40
C ALA A 56 -10.73 -0.73 -7.03
N VAL A 57 -10.26 -0.38 -5.84
CA VAL A 57 -8.90 -0.66 -5.37
C VAL A 57 -8.64 -2.16 -5.32
N HIS A 58 -9.55 -2.95 -4.75
CA HIS A 58 -9.39 -4.41 -4.66
C HIS A 58 -9.40 -5.08 -6.04
N LYS A 59 -10.13 -4.53 -7.02
CA LYS A 59 -10.05 -4.99 -8.41
C LYS A 59 -8.65 -4.73 -8.97
N VAL A 60 -8.14 -3.50 -8.85
CA VAL A 60 -6.81 -3.14 -9.34
C VAL A 60 -5.72 -3.97 -8.68
N ILE A 61 -5.78 -4.21 -7.37
CA ILE A 61 -4.80 -5.08 -6.67
C ILE A 61 -4.74 -6.46 -7.36
N ARG A 62 -5.90 -7.10 -7.59
CA ARG A 62 -5.95 -8.45 -8.20
C ARG A 62 -5.42 -8.51 -9.63
N GLU A 63 -5.51 -7.40 -10.36
CA GLU A 63 -5.13 -7.29 -11.77
C GLU A 63 -3.74 -6.66 -11.97
N SER A 64 -3.05 -6.31 -10.87
CA SER A 64 -1.78 -5.59 -10.90
C SER A 64 -0.57 -6.46 -10.55
N LYS A 65 0.62 -5.98 -10.91
CA LYS A 65 1.90 -6.54 -10.47
C LYS A 65 2.02 -6.72 -8.95
N VAL A 66 1.23 -6.00 -8.16
CA VAL A 66 1.22 -6.14 -6.69
C VAL A 66 0.82 -7.57 -6.30
N ALA A 67 -0.29 -8.10 -6.84
CA ALA A 67 -0.74 -9.46 -6.56
C ALA A 67 0.20 -10.51 -7.14
N ASP A 68 0.79 -10.23 -8.29
CA ASP A 68 1.74 -11.15 -8.96
C ASP A 68 3.04 -11.30 -8.16
N LEU A 69 3.55 -10.19 -7.61
CA LEU A 69 4.84 -10.17 -6.92
C LEU A 69 4.71 -10.52 -5.43
N HIS A 70 3.62 -10.10 -4.79
CA HIS A 70 3.38 -10.31 -3.36
C HIS A 70 2.25 -11.33 -3.16
N PRO A 71 2.54 -12.53 -2.62
CA PRO A 71 1.50 -13.51 -2.30
C PRO A 71 0.57 -12.96 -1.21
N LEU A 72 -0.54 -12.35 -1.62
CA LEU A 72 -1.52 -11.75 -0.72
C LEU A 72 -2.60 -12.74 -0.35
N ASN A 73 -3.05 -12.68 0.91
CA ASN A 73 -4.20 -13.41 1.43
C ASN A 73 -5.45 -12.52 1.46
N LYS A 74 -5.33 -11.36 2.10
CA LYS A 74 -6.43 -10.40 2.28
C LYS A 74 -5.93 -8.96 2.21
N CYS A 75 -6.85 -8.04 1.85
CA CYS A 75 -6.64 -6.61 1.96
C CYS A 75 -7.73 -6.01 2.84
N SER A 76 -7.36 -5.04 3.69
CA SER A 76 -8.32 -4.27 4.47
C SER A 76 -9.12 -3.33 3.57
N PRO A 77 -10.23 -2.78 4.06
CA PRO A 77 -10.81 -1.57 3.47
C PRO A 77 -9.79 -0.44 3.38
N CYS A 78 -9.94 0.42 2.37
CA CYS A 78 -9.12 1.61 2.16
C CYS A 78 -9.66 2.79 2.96
N TYR A 79 -8.76 3.62 3.47
CA TYR A 79 -9.09 4.95 3.96
C TYR A 79 -8.71 6.00 2.94
N MET A 80 -9.64 6.90 2.61
CA MET A 80 -9.37 8.11 1.84
C MET A 80 -8.94 9.21 2.81
N LEU A 81 -7.70 9.66 2.70
CA LEU A 81 -7.08 10.61 3.62
C LEU A 81 -6.72 11.91 2.91
N LYS A 82 -7.02 13.02 3.57
CA LYS A 82 -6.71 14.38 3.14
C LYS A 82 -5.82 15.05 4.17
N TYR A 83 -4.78 15.73 3.71
CA TYR A 83 -3.90 16.56 4.52
C TYR A 83 -3.87 17.96 3.93
N GLU A 84 -4.36 18.94 4.68
CA GLU A 84 -4.31 20.38 4.38
C GLU A 84 -3.05 21.01 4.96
N VAL A 85 -2.77 22.26 4.66
CA VAL A 85 -1.59 22.98 5.17
C VAL A 85 -1.49 22.87 6.69
N GLY A 86 -0.32 22.48 7.19
CA GLY A 86 -0.03 22.20 8.59
C GLY A 86 -0.43 20.81 9.09
N GLN A 87 -1.23 20.06 8.32
CA GLN A 87 -1.62 18.70 8.68
C GLN A 87 -0.49 17.70 8.42
N HIS A 88 -0.43 16.67 9.28
CA HIS A 88 0.66 15.70 9.33
C HIS A 88 0.22 14.40 10.02
N TYR A 89 1.10 13.42 10.03
CA TYR A 89 1.01 12.24 10.87
C TYR A 89 2.41 11.88 11.35
N ASN A 90 2.71 12.13 12.61
CA ASN A 90 4.03 11.91 13.18
C ASN A 90 4.35 10.41 13.35
N ASP A 91 5.54 10.12 13.88
CA ASP A 91 6.05 8.78 14.10
C ASP A 91 5.01 7.84 14.73
N HIS A 92 4.73 6.76 14.02
CA HIS A 92 3.87 5.69 14.52
C HIS A 92 4.23 4.36 13.85
N VAL A 93 3.69 3.30 14.39
CA VAL A 93 3.68 1.96 13.82
C VAL A 93 2.22 1.57 13.65
N ASP A 94 1.89 0.93 12.55
CA ASP A 94 0.53 0.46 12.32
C ASP A 94 0.15 -0.67 13.29
N TYR A 95 -1.13 -0.75 13.63
CA TYR A 95 -1.62 -1.78 14.53
C TYR A 95 -1.50 -3.16 13.86
N TRP A 96 -1.10 -4.18 14.64
CA TRP A 96 -0.79 -5.52 14.14
C TRP A 96 -1.97 -6.27 13.50
N ASN A 97 -3.21 -5.81 13.76
CA ASN A 97 -4.44 -6.40 13.23
C ASN A 97 -5.44 -5.32 12.84
N MET A 98 -5.82 -5.26 11.58
CA MET A 98 -6.83 -4.34 11.05
C MET A 98 -7.94 -5.13 10.38
N TRP A 99 -9.17 -4.93 10.87
CA TRP A 99 -10.36 -5.61 10.33
C TRP A 99 -10.29 -7.15 10.41
N GLY A 100 -9.63 -7.68 11.45
CA GLY A 100 -9.44 -9.13 11.63
C GLY A 100 -8.32 -9.73 10.78
N ASN A 101 -7.58 -8.90 10.02
CA ASN A 101 -6.44 -9.33 9.20
C ASN A 101 -5.11 -8.90 9.85
N ARG A 102 -4.09 -9.75 9.75
CA ARG A 102 -2.73 -9.37 10.12
C ARG A 102 -2.24 -8.31 9.15
N THR A 103 -1.61 -7.25 9.66
CA THR A 103 -1.01 -6.20 8.87
C THR A 103 0.45 -6.53 8.57
N ASP A 104 0.72 -7.14 7.43
CA ASP A 104 2.09 -7.45 6.99
C ASP A 104 2.69 -6.31 6.18
N TYR A 105 1.85 -5.63 5.40
CA TYR A 105 2.23 -4.49 4.59
C TYR A 105 1.25 -3.34 4.76
N THR A 106 1.80 -2.14 4.81
CA THR A 106 1.07 -0.89 4.62
C THR A 106 1.21 -0.46 3.17
N ALA A 107 0.10 -0.05 2.58
CA ALA A 107 0.04 0.48 1.23
C ALA A 107 -0.50 1.91 1.24
N VAL A 108 0.19 2.80 0.52
CA VAL A 108 -0.22 4.20 0.33
C VAL A 108 -0.27 4.49 -1.18
N VAL A 109 -1.42 4.92 -1.68
CA VAL A 109 -1.61 5.31 -3.09
C VAL A 109 -1.79 6.81 -3.17
N MET A 110 -0.96 7.49 -3.96
CA MET A 110 -1.09 8.93 -4.15
C MET A 110 -2.13 9.27 -5.21
N LEU A 111 -2.95 10.29 -4.94
CA LEU A 111 -4.01 10.72 -5.85
C LEU A 111 -3.68 12.04 -6.55
N ASN A 112 -2.72 12.83 -6.05
CA ASN A 112 -2.34 14.12 -6.63
C ASN A 112 -0.88 14.47 -6.33
N GLU A 113 -0.37 15.49 -7.02
CA GLU A 113 1.00 15.99 -6.88
C GLU A 113 1.07 17.50 -6.61
N ASP A 114 -0.07 18.20 -6.68
CA ASP A 114 -0.20 19.66 -6.56
C ASP A 114 -0.21 20.14 -5.10
N TYR A 115 0.81 19.72 -4.32
CA TYR A 115 1.04 20.13 -2.94
C TYR A 115 2.54 20.23 -2.66
N GLU A 116 2.94 20.88 -1.56
CA GLU A 116 4.31 20.95 -1.08
C GLU A 116 4.40 20.44 0.37
N GLY A 117 5.58 19.93 0.77
CA GLY A 117 5.73 19.18 2.01
C GLY A 117 4.98 17.84 1.92
N GLY A 118 4.53 17.31 3.04
CA GLY A 118 3.71 16.11 3.09
C GLY A 118 4.43 14.84 2.58
N GLU A 119 5.76 14.81 2.59
CA GLU A 119 6.53 13.62 2.25
C GLU A 119 6.15 12.48 3.20
N HIS A 120 5.93 11.30 2.62
CA HIS A 120 5.85 10.08 3.40
C HIS A 120 7.26 9.66 3.81
N TYR A 121 7.49 9.38 5.08
CA TYR A 121 8.80 8.93 5.54
C TYR A 121 8.71 7.60 6.29
N ILE A 122 9.77 6.79 6.18
CA ILE A 122 9.91 5.48 6.82
C ILE A 122 11.29 5.42 7.48
N LYS A 123 11.33 4.98 8.74
CA LYS A 123 12.57 4.83 9.51
C LYS A 123 13.02 3.38 9.50
N ILE A 124 14.26 3.15 9.11
CA ILE A 124 14.91 1.81 9.09
C ILE A 124 16.24 1.91 9.81
N GLY A 125 16.33 1.37 11.01
CA GLY A 125 17.49 1.53 11.87
C GLY A 125 17.72 3.02 12.18
N THR A 126 18.87 3.58 11.77
CA THR A 126 19.21 4.98 11.97
C THR A 126 18.85 5.87 10.78
N GLU A 127 18.38 5.30 9.68
CA GLU A 127 18.07 6.04 8.46
C GLU A 127 16.60 6.40 8.36
N THR A 128 16.31 7.55 7.75
CA THR A 128 14.97 7.99 7.36
C THR A 128 14.90 8.07 5.85
N ILE A 129 13.99 7.30 5.27
CA ILE A 129 13.74 7.27 3.83
C ILE A 129 12.49 8.08 3.55
N GLU A 130 12.62 9.16 2.81
CA GLU A 130 11.49 10.01 2.40
C GLU A 130 11.04 9.67 0.99
N ARG A 131 9.73 9.69 0.78
CA ARG A 131 9.10 9.43 -0.53
C ARG A 131 8.04 10.48 -0.84
N ARG A 132 8.12 11.01 -2.04
CA ARG A 132 7.08 11.78 -2.70
C ARG A 132 6.73 11.06 -4.00
N LEU A 133 5.61 10.34 -3.99
CA LEU A 133 5.20 9.56 -5.14
C LEU A 133 4.42 10.43 -6.12
N GLU A 134 4.49 10.05 -7.39
CA GLU A 134 3.61 10.56 -8.44
C GLU A 134 2.17 10.06 -8.21
N ALA A 135 1.20 10.79 -8.75
CA ALA A 135 -0.21 10.39 -8.70
C ALA A 135 -0.43 9.07 -9.45
N GLY A 136 -1.22 8.17 -8.86
CA GLY A 136 -1.47 6.85 -9.39
C GLY A 136 -0.45 5.78 -9.00
N LYS A 137 0.65 6.14 -8.33
CA LYS A 137 1.62 5.17 -7.80
C LYS A 137 1.25 4.69 -6.40
N ILE A 138 1.66 3.45 -6.09
CA ILE A 138 1.53 2.82 -4.78
C ILE A 138 2.91 2.63 -4.14
N LEU A 139 3.00 2.99 -2.85
CA LEU A 139 4.12 2.67 -1.96
C LEU A 139 3.69 1.51 -1.06
N ILE A 140 4.51 0.47 -0.96
CA ILE A 140 4.27 -0.69 -0.11
C ILE A 140 5.48 -0.91 0.78
N TYR A 141 5.26 -1.06 2.08
CA TYR A 141 6.32 -1.31 3.07
C TYR A 141 5.80 -2.16 4.23
N PRO A 142 6.70 -2.83 5.00
CA PRO A 142 6.32 -3.56 6.21
C PRO A 142 5.63 -2.64 7.23
N SER A 143 4.46 -3.07 7.73
CA SER A 143 3.63 -2.27 8.65
C SER A 143 4.25 -2.05 10.03
N ASP A 144 5.29 -2.83 10.37
CA ASP A 144 6.04 -2.73 11.62
C ASP A 144 7.18 -1.69 11.58
N TYR A 145 7.39 -1.01 10.44
CA TYR A 145 8.34 0.10 10.39
C TYR A 145 7.73 1.37 10.97
N VAL A 146 8.53 2.11 11.74
CA VAL A 146 8.15 3.46 12.16
C VAL A 146 8.06 4.35 10.93
N HIS A 147 6.94 5.05 10.76
CA HIS A 147 6.68 5.88 9.60
C HIS A 147 5.80 7.07 9.94
N GLY A 148 5.62 7.96 8.96
CA GLY A 148 4.75 9.11 9.11
C GLY A 148 4.61 9.94 7.84
N VAL A 149 3.95 11.08 7.98
CA VAL A 149 3.75 12.09 6.93
C VAL A 149 4.17 13.43 7.50
N LYS A 150 5.14 14.08 6.85
CA LYS A 150 5.58 15.43 7.20
C LYS A 150 4.44 16.45 7.04
N PRO A 151 4.49 17.60 7.71
CA PRO A 151 3.52 18.67 7.50
C PRO A 151 3.43 19.08 6.04
N VAL A 152 2.21 19.22 5.53
CA VAL A 152 1.96 19.85 4.23
C VAL A 152 2.22 21.35 4.38
N THR A 153 2.97 21.95 3.46
CA THR A 153 3.34 23.37 3.50
C THR A 153 2.55 24.21 2.49
N ALA A 154 2.08 23.61 1.39
CA ALA A 154 1.18 24.26 0.43
C ALA A 154 0.27 23.21 -0.25
N GLY A 155 -0.89 23.63 -0.73
CA GLY A 155 -1.84 22.75 -1.40
C GLY A 155 -2.55 21.77 -0.47
N VAL A 156 -3.01 20.66 -1.03
CA VAL A 156 -3.73 19.59 -0.32
C VAL A 156 -3.21 18.24 -0.79
N ARG A 157 -2.66 17.44 0.11
CA ARG A 157 -2.22 16.06 -0.18
C ARG A 157 -3.40 15.10 -0.06
N LYS A 158 -3.67 14.35 -1.14
CA LYS A 158 -4.75 13.35 -1.23
C LYS A 158 -4.14 11.95 -1.42
N CYS A 159 -4.53 10.99 -0.59
CA CYS A 159 -4.07 9.61 -0.74
C CYS A 159 -5.10 8.59 -0.25
N LEU A 160 -4.89 7.35 -0.66
CA LEU A 160 -5.51 6.18 -0.05
C LEU A 160 -4.49 5.47 0.83
N THR A 161 -4.93 4.86 1.93
CA THR A 161 -4.13 3.92 2.71
C THR A 161 -4.94 2.68 3.04
N PHE A 162 -4.27 1.51 3.03
CA PHE A 162 -4.86 0.23 3.40
C PHE A 162 -3.75 -0.75 3.81
N TRP A 163 -4.15 -1.87 4.40
CA TRP A 163 -3.23 -2.90 4.87
C TRP A 163 -3.46 -4.22 4.14
N MET A 164 -2.37 -4.96 3.96
CA MET A 164 -2.40 -6.24 3.27
C MET A 164 -1.82 -7.32 4.16
N GLU A 165 -2.57 -8.43 4.28
CA GLU A 165 -2.09 -9.66 4.86
C GLU A 165 -1.45 -10.51 3.77
N SER A 166 -0.20 -10.90 3.98
CA SER A 166 0.48 -11.87 3.11
C SER A 166 0.08 -13.30 3.48
N SER A 167 -0.02 -14.18 2.48
CA SER A 167 -0.10 -15.61 2.74
C SER A 167 1.21 -16.19 3.29
N ILE A 168 2.29 -15.42 3.26
CA ILE A 168 3.61 -15.78 3.79
C ILE A 168 3.81 -15.04 5.12
N PRO A 169 3.70 -15.70 6.29
CA PRO A 169 3.82 -15.04 7.59
C PRO A 169 5.24 -14.54 7.90
N ASP A 170 6.26 -15.28 7.49
CA ASP A 170 7.65 -14.94 7.76
C ASP A 170 8.12 -13.77 6.89
N PRO A 171 8.61 -12.66 7.47
CA PRO A 171 9.00 -11.46 6.72
C PRO A 171 10.22 -11.69 5.82
N THR A 172 11.14 -12.57 6.22
CA THR A 172 12.32 -12.92 5.42
C THR A 172 11.90 -13.71 4.18
N MET A 173 11.02 -14.69 4.36
CA MET A 173 10.48 -15.48 3.25
C MET A 173 9.62 -14.61 2.32
N ARG A 174 8.84 -13.65 2.83
CA ARG A 174 8.13 -12.68 1.99
C ARG A 174 9.07 -11.94 1.05
N TYR A 175 10.22 -11.52 1.56
CA TYR A 175 11.23 -10.86 0.73
C TYR A 175 11.75 -11.76 -0.39
N TYR A 176 12.27 -12.92 -0.03
CA TYR A 176 12.87 -13.82 -1.03
C TYR A 176 11.85 -14.29 -2.06
N ILE A 177 10.60 -14.51 -1.66
CA ILE A 177 9.53 -14.87 -2.59
C ILE A 177 9.19 -13.71 -3.53
N THR A 178 9.16 -12.47 -3.03
CA THR A 178 8.95 -11.29 -3.89
C THR A 178 10.10 -11.15 -4.90
N GLU A 179 11.36 -11.31 -4.48
CA GLU A 179 12.50 -11.25 -5.41
C GLU A 179 12.49 -12.42 -6.42
N LEU A 180 12.08 -13.61 -5.98
CA LEU A 180 11.91 -14.77 -6.85
C LEU A 180 10.79 -14.55 -7.88
N ASN A 181 9.68 -13.95 -7.48
CA ASN A 181 8.61 -13.57 -8.40
C ASN A 181 9.07 -12.50 -9.41
N LYS A 182 9.81 -11.48 -8.98
CA LYS A 182 10.42 -10.51 -9.90
C LYS A 182 11.34 -11.18 -10.92
N LEU A 183 12.18 -12.10 -10.46
CA LEU A 183 13.06 -12.87 -11.35
C LEU A 183 12.25 -13.70 -12.33
N PHE A 184 11.21 -14.38 -11.86
CA PHE A 184 10.32 -15.18 -12.71
C PHE A 184 9.70 -14.34 -13.84
N TYR A 185 9.12 -13.18 -13.54
CA TYR A 185 8.55 -12.30 -14.56
C TYR A 185 9.61 -11.72 -15.50
N LYS A 186 10.78 -11.35 -14.98
CA LYS A 186 11.89 -10.85 -15.81
C LYS A 186 12.38 -11.91 -16.80
N ILE A 187 12.47 -13.16 -16.39
CA ILE A 187 12.89 -14.28 -17.24
C ILE A 187 11.84 -14.52 -18.34
N HIS A 188 10.55 -14.37 -18.04
CA HIS A 188 9.46 -14.51 -19.04
C HIS A 188 9.52 -13.49 -20.18
N GLU A 189 10.23 -12.39 -20.01
CA GLU A 189 10.44 -11.37 -21.05
C GLU A 189 11.51 -11.81 -22.08
N HIS A 190 12.21 -12.94 -21.82
CA HIS A 190 13.26 -13.48 -22.66
C HIS A 190 12.85 -14.83 -23.26
N ASP A 191 13.46 -15.19 -24.39
CA ASP A 191 13.26 -16.50 -25.03
C ASP A 191 14.05 -17.56 -24.26
N ILE A 192 13.35 -18.27 -23.37
CA ILE A 192 13.88 -19.32 -22.51
C ILE A 192 13.22 -20.65 -22.89
N ASP A 193 14.02 -21.73 -22.94
CA ASP A 193 13.50 -23.06 -23.24
C ASP A 193 12.46 -23.51 -22.18
N ARG A 194 11.55 -24.37 -22.67
CA ARG A 194 10.43 -24.86 -21.85
C ARG A 194 10.88 -25.64 -20.60
N GLU A 195 11.97 -26.38 -20.67
CA GLU A 195 12.47 -27.20 -19.56
C GLU A 195 12.97 -26.31 -18.41
N THR A 196 13.77 -25.29 -18.74
CA THR A 196 14.23 -24.28 -17.78
C THR A 196 13.08 -23.55 -17.13
N MET A 197 12.05 -23.14 -17.90
CA MET A 197 10.85 -22.51 -17.34
C MET A 197 10.08 -23.42 -16.38
N LEU A 198 9.89 -24.71 -16.74
CA LEU A 198 9.22 -25.68 -15.88
C LEU A 198 9.98 -25.91 -14.58
N LEU A 199 11.32 -25.97 -14.63
CA LEU A 199 12.16 -26.13 -13.44
C LEU A 199 12.04 -24.90 -12.52
N LEU A 200 12.12 -23.70 -13.08
CA LEU A 200 11.96 -22.46 -12.32
C LEU A 200 10.56 -22.40 -11.64
N ASP A 201 9.51 -22.73 -12.38
CA ASP A 201 8.14 -22.72 -11.86
C ASP A 201 7.91 -23.80 -10.80
N HIS A 202 8.51 -24.99 -10.97
CA HIS A 202 8.49 -26.06 -9.97
C HIS A 202 9.10 -25.61 -8.65
N VAL A 203 10.30 -25.00 -8.69
CA VAL A 203 10.99 -24.52 -7.50
C VAL A 203 10.21 -23.37 -6.86
N ARG A 204 9.79 -22.37 -7.64
CA ARG A 204 9.03 -21.22 -7.20
C ARG A 204 7.71 -21.64 -6.50
N CYS A 205 6.88 -22.41 -7.19
CA CYS A 205 5.61 -22.89 -6.65
C CYS A 205 5.82 -23.80 -5.43
N GLY A 206 6.88 -24.63 -5.42
CA GLY A 206 7.23 -25.47 -4.29
C GLY A 206 7.58 -24.66 -3.03
N ILE A 207 8.35 -23.59 -3.17
CA ILE A 207 8.70 -22.67 -2.07
C ILE A 207 7.45 -21.95 -1.58
N ILE A 208 6.69 -21.33 -2.46
CA ILE A 208 5.47 -20.58 -2.10
C ILE A 208 4.48 -21.47 -1.35
N LYS A 209 4.17 -22.67 -1.88
CA LYS A 209 3.21 -23.60 -1.24
C LYS A 209 3.64 -24.02 0.16
N ARG A 210 4.92 -24.23 0.40
CA ARG A 210 5.43 -24.64 1.72
C ARG A 210 5.54 -23.50 2.72
N SER A 211 5.71 -22.27 2.22
CA SER A 211 5.82 -21.07 3.06
C SER A 211 4.46 -20.41 3.33
N SER A 212 3.44 -20.75 2.53
CA SER A 212 2.11 -20.13 2.63
C SER A 212 1.30 -20.70 3.79
N GLN A 213 0.58 -19.81 4.48
CA GLN A 213 -0.49 -20.11 5.41
C GLN A 213 -1.75 -19.41 4.93
N LEU A 214 -2.63 -20.15 4.26
CA LEU A 214 -3.92 -19.63 3.84
C LEU A 214 -4.88 -19.69 5.03
N ARG A 215 -5.53 -18.58 5.34
CA ARG A 215 -6.63 -18.52 6.29
C ARG A 215 -7.94 -18.58 5.53
N ASN A 216 -8.78 -19.50 5.93
CA ASN A 216 -10.16 -19.63 5.42
C ASN A 216 -11.02 -18.44 5.86
#